data_18fc636b5b76a8eb1a5be853a11dc6d6
#
_entry.id   18fc636b5b76a8eb1a5be853a11dc6d6
#
_cell.length_a   1.000
_cell.length_b   1.000
_cell.length_c   1.000
_cell.angle_alpha   90.00
_cell.angle_beta   90.00
_cell.angle_gamma   90.00
#
_symmetry.space_group_name_H-M   'P 1'
#
loop_
_entity.id
_entity.type
_entity.pdbx_description
1 polymer ?
#
loop_
_entity_poly.entity_id
_entity_poly.type
_entity_poly.pdbx_seq_one_letter_code
_entity_poly.pdbx_strand_id
1 'polypeptide(L)'
;MDHLQRTTEILAELIAYPTISADSNFDMILHMAGLLEDVGARCEVMSSPCGTKANLFATLGPDRNGGILLSGHSDVVPVADQAWTRDPFRMEAAEGCLYGRGTCDMKGFIAATLAMAPHLAERVRDRPLHFAFTYDEEVGCLGARNLADTLSERGLTPGVAIIGEPTEMRIIDG
;
A
#
# COMPACT_ATOMS: atom_id res chain seq x y z
N MET A 1 0.26 13.08 17.62
CA MET A 1 1.44 12.94 16.71
C MET A 1 1.11 13.67 15.43
N ASP A 2 2.05 14.40 14.86
CA ASP A 2 1.85 15.04 13.56
C ASP A 2 1.74 13.96 12.46
N HIS A 3 0.76 14.09 11.59
CA HIS A 3 0.53 13.11 10.52
C HIS A 3 1.73 12.98 9.58
N LEU A 4 2.43 14.08 9.29
CA LEU A 4 3.63 14.08 8.45
C LEU A 4 4.76 13.28 9.12
N GLN A 5 4.98 13.50 10.42
CA GLN A 5 5.97 12.74 11.16
C GLN A 5 5.65 11.24 11.14
N ARG A 6 4.40 10.85 11.43
CA ARG A 6 4.00 9.44 11.41
C ARG A 6 4.12 8.81 10.02
N THR A 7 3.75 9.55 8.98
CA THR A 7 3.94 9.12 7.58
C THR A 7 5.41 8.85 7.29
N THR A 8 6.30 9.76 7.70
CA THR A 8 7.74 9.63 7.50
C THR A 8 8.32 8.42 8.23
N GLU A 9 7.87 8.16 9.47
CA GLU A 9 8.29 6.99 10.25
C GLU A 9 7.85 5.69 9.56
N ILE A 10 6.57 5.57 9.20
CA ILE A 10 6.06 4.38 8.48
C ILE A 10 6.76 4.22 7.12
N LEU A 11 7.00 5.30 6.38
CA LEU A 11 7.71 5.22 5.12
C LEU A 11 9.12 4.65 5.30
N ALA A 12 9.84 5.09 6.34
CA ALA A 12 11.16 4.54 6.64
C ALA A 12 11.11 3.03 6.95
N GLU A 13 10.09 2.59 7.70
CA GLU A 13 9.84 1.17 7.96
C GLU A 13 9.58 0.40 6.65
N LEU A 14 8.70 0.93 5.77
CA LEU A 14 8.36 0.26 4.50
C LEU A 14 9.54 0.23 3.51
N ILE A 15 10.38 1.27 3.47
CA ILE A 15 11.57 1.31 2.61
C ILE A 15 12.58 0.24 3.01
N ALA A 16 12.66 -0.12 4.30
CA ALA A 16 13.57 -1.15 4.80
C ALA A 16 13.21 -2.57 4.32
N TYR A 17 12.01 -2.78 3.78
CA TYR A 17 11.65 -4.04 3.11
C TYR A 17 12.06 -3.98 1.63
N PRO A 18 13.06 -4.77 1.18
CA PRO A 18 13.49 -4.77 -0.22
C PRO A 18 12.55 -5.60 -1.12
N THR A 19 11.31 -5.16 -1.25
CA THR A 19 10.26 -5.87 -1.99
C THR A 19 10.39 -5.67 -3.51
N ILE A 20 11.55 -5.98 -4.07
CA ILE A 20 11.74 -6.01 -5.53
C ILE A 20 10.75 -7.03 -6.11
N SER A 21 10.15 -6.72 -7.30
CA SER A 21 9.11 -7.58 -7.89
C SER A 21 9.53 -9.04 -8.12
N ALA A 22 10.83 -9.37 -8.09
CA ALA A 22 11.31 -10.75 -8.11
C ALA A 22 11.23 -11.46 -6.75
N ASP A 23 11.15 -10.70 -5.65
CA ASP A 23 11.26 -11.20 -4.28
C ASP A 23 9.90 -11.28 -3.58
N SER A 24 9.86 -11.92 -2.40
CA SER A 24 8.67 -11.99 -1.55
C SER A 24 8.35 -10.62 -0.94
N ASN A 25 7.07 -10.29 -0.85
CA ASN A 25 6.59 -9.10 -0.13
C ASN A 25 5.90 -9.45 1.21
N PHE A 26 5.89 -10.72 1.61
CA PHE A 26 5.10 -11.21 2.75
C PHE A 26 5.38 -10.45 4.05
N ASP A 27 6.64 -10.23 4.39
CA ASP A 27 6.99 -9.58 5.66
C ASP A 27 6.45 -8.15 5.72
N MET A 28 6.53 -7.40 4.61
CA MET A 28 5.95 -6.07 4.52
C MET A 28 4.41 -6.10 4.57
N ILE A 29 3.78 -7.06 3.90
CA ILE A 29 2.33 -7.25 3.93
C ILE A 29 1.86 -7.54 5.37
N LEU A 30 2.52 -8.43 6.11
CA LEU A 30 2.17 -8.74 7.49
C LEU A 30 2.39 -7.53 8.42
N HIS A 31 3.44 -6.76 8.22
CA HIS A 31 3.69 -5.52 8.95
C HIS A 31 2.53 -4.50 8.73
N MET A 32 2.14 -4.28 7.48
CA MET A 32 1.04 -3.37 7.14
C MET A 32 -0.32 -3.88 7.69
N ALA A 33 -0.54 -5.19 7.65
CA ALA A 33 -1.74 -5.79 8.23
C ALA A 33 -1.82 -5.51 9.73
N GLY A 34 -0.73 -5.70 10.48
CA GLY A 34 -0.67 -5.39 11.91
C GLY A 34 -1.03 -3.93 12.21
N LEU A 35 -0.47 -2.98 11.44
CA LEU A 35 -0.80 -1.55 11.61
C LEU A 35 -2.28 -1.24 11.38
N LEU A 36 -2.93 -1.94 10.46
CA LEU A 36 -4.36 -1.76 10.18
C LEU A 36 -5.24 -2.49 11.20
N GLU A 37 -4.84 -3.67 11.69
CA GLU A 37 -5.52 -4.40 12.75
C GLU A 37 -5.51 -3.62 14.07
N ASP A 38 -4.43 -2.94 14.39
CA ASP A 38 -4.31 -2.08 15.60
C ASP A 38 -5.36 -0.96 15.64
N VAL A 39 -5.88 -0.54 14.49
CA VAL A 39 -6.94 0.46 14.37
C VAL A 39 -8.33 -0.15 14.12
N GLY A 40 -8.45 -1.47 14.24
CA GLY A 40 -9.71 -2.20 14.13
C GLY A 40 -10.14 -2.52 12.70
N ALA A 41 -9.23 -2.50 11.73
CA ALA A 41 -9.52 -2.99 10.39
C ALA A 41 -9.59 -4.53 10.39
N ARG A 42 -10.47 -5.07 9.56
CA ARG A 42 -10.48 -6.50 9.23
C ARG A 42 -9.51 -6.72 8.07
N CYS A 43 -8.42 -7.41 8.34
CA CYS A 43 -7.37 -7.68 7.37
C CYS A 43 -7.49 -9.08 6.78
N GLU A 44 -7.23 -9.19 5.48
CA GLU A 44 -7.16 -10.44 4.75
C GLU A 44 -5.88 -10.45 3.89
N VAL A 45 -5.00 -11.38 4.20
CA VAL A 45 -3.76 -11.62 3.44
C VAL A 45 -4.04 -12.71 2.42
N MET A 46 -4.01 -12.35 1.14
CA MET A 46 -4.34 -13.23 0.01
C MET A 46 -3.07 -13.63 -0.72
N SER A 47 -2.63 -14.87 -0.51
CA SER A 47 -1.44 -15.39 -1.16
C SER A 47 -1.59 -15.47 -2.68
N SER A 48 -0.52 -15.18 -3.40
CA SER A 48 -0.43 -15.44 -4.84
C SER A 48 -0.57 -16.92 -5.16
N PRO A 49 -0.91 -17.32 -6.38
CA PRO A 49 -1.04 -18.73 -6.76
C PRO A 49 0.24 -19.57 -6.52
N CYS A 50 1.42 -18.96 -6.62
CA CYS A 50 2.69 -19.63 -6.31
C CYS A 50 3.06 -19.59 -4.82
N GLY A 51 2.32 -18.89 -3.97
CA GLY A 51 2.53 -18.81 -2.53
C GLY A 51 3.75 -17.97 -2.10
N THR A 52 4.41 -17.27 -3.02
CA THR A 52 5.62 -16.48 -2.71
C THR A 52 5.35 -15.02 -2.42
N LYS A 53 4.15 -14.53 -2.74
CA LYS A 53 3.73 -13.15 -2.57
C LYS A 53 2.31 -13.08 -2.03
N ALA A 54 1.89 -11.92 -1.56
CA ALA A 54 0.53 -11.70 -1.11
C ALA A 54 0.01 -10.29 -1.44
N ASN A 55 -1.31 -10.20 -1.61
CA ASN A 55 -2.07 -8.98 -1.48
C ASN A 55 -2.54 -8.81 -0.04
N LEU A 56 -2.69 -7.58 0.40
CA LEU A 56 -3.45 -7.22 1.60
C LEU A 56 -4.74 -6.52 1.18
N PHE A 57 -5.87 -7.05 1.62
CA PHE A 57 -7.14 -6.36 1.57
C PHE A 57 -7.63 -6.12 2.99
N ALA A 58 -7.88 -4.86 3.35
CA ALA A 58 -8.35 -4.53 4.69
C ALA A 58 -9.58 -3.61 4.63
N THR A 59 -10.47 -3.73 5.61
CA THR A 59 -11.71 -2.97 5.67
C THR A 59 -11.92 -2.37 7.05
N LEU A 60 -12.08 -1.06 7.11
CA LEU A 60 -12.64 -0.32 8.23
C LEU A 60 -14.13 -0.08 8.02
N GLY A 61 -14.93 -0.24 9.08
CA GLY A 61 -16.37 0.02 9.06
C GLY A 61 -17.22 -1.17 8.63
N PRO A 62 -18.42 -0.94 8.08
CA PRO A 62 -19.40 -1.99 7.82
C PRO A 62 -19.00 -2.89 6.66
N ASP A 63 -19.44 -4.14 6.73
CA ASP A 63 -19.30 -5.12 5.64
C ASP A 63 -20.43 -4.93 4.62
N ARG A 64 -20.16 -4.11 3.61
CA ARG A 64 -21.13 -3.76 2.55
C ARG A 64 -20.43 -3.13 1.35
N ASN A 65 -21.11 -3.14 0.21
CA ASN A 65 -20.66 -2.49 -1.01
C ASN A 65 -20.60 -0.95 -0.90
N GLY A 66 -19.83 -0.34 -1.77
CA GLY A 66 -19.62 1.11 -1.84
C GLY A 66 -18.39 1.54 -1.01
N GLY A 67 -18.38 2.80 -0.58
CA GLY A 67 -17.26 3.37 0.16
C GLY A 67 -16.07 3.71 -0.75
N ILE A 68 -14.90 3.83 -0.12
CA ILE A 68 -13.65 4.24 -0.78
C ILE A 68 -12.65 3.11 -0.67
N LEU A 69 -11.92 2.82 -1.75
CA LEU A 69 -10.76 1.95 -1.77
C LEU A 69 -9.50 2.81 -1.95
N LEU A 70 -8.54 2.69 -1.04
CA LEU A 70 -7.20 3.24 -1.17
C LEU A 70 -6.28 2.12 -1.66
N SER A 71 -5.73 2.27 -2.86
CA SER A 71 -4.97 1.22 -3.54
C SER A 71 -3.56 1.64 -3.86
N GLY A 72 -2.61 0.73 -3.62
CA GLY A 72 -1.20 0.88 -3.98
C GLY A 72 -0.51 -0.44 -4.16
N HIS A 73 0.65 -0.45 -4.84
CA HIS A 73 1.49 -1.63 -4.95
C HIS A 73 2.63 -1.64 -3.94
N SER A 74 2.98 -2.83 -3.49
CA SER A 74 4.00 -3.07 -2.47
C SER A 74 5.37 -3.35 -3.05
N ASP A 75 5.44 -3.74 -4.31
CA ASP A 75 6.69 -4.06 -4.99
C ASP A 75 7.38 -2.79 -5.53
N VAL A 76 8.63 -2.95 -5.88
CA VAL A 76 9.48 -1.90 -6.43
C VAL A 76 10.38 -2.48 -7.52
N VAL A 77 10.78 -1.64 -8.49
CA VAL A 77 11.74 -2.03 -9.53
C VAL A 77 13.12 -2.35 -8.94
N PRO A 78 13.93 -3.17 -9.63
CA PRO A 78 15.29 -3.50 -9.22
C PRO A 78 16.19 -2.27 -9.05
N VAL A 79 17.24 -2.41 -8.26
CA VAL A 79 18.22 -1.35 -7.97
C VAL A 79 19.61 -1.64 -8.55
N ALA A 80 19.86 -2.88 -9.01
CA ALA A 80 21.18 -3.37 -9.40
C ALA A 80 21.84 -2.60 -10.55
N ASP A 81 21.02 -2.09 -11.51
CA ASP A 81 21.50 -1.40 -12.70
C ASP A 81 21.46 0.13 -12.57
N GLN A 82 21.38 0.63 -11.34
CA GLN A 82 21.30 2.07 -11.06
C GLN A 82 22.48 2.52 -10.19
N ALA A 83 23.02 3.69 -10.52
CA ALA A 83 24.13 4.28 -9.78
C ALA A 83 23.64 4.97 -8.47
N TRP A 84 23.24 4.18 -7.50
CA TRP A 84 22.84 4.68 -6.19
C TRP A 84 24.04 5.22 -5.43
N THR A 85 23.92 6.43 -4.92
CA THR A 85 24.93 7.07 -4.05
C THR A 85 24.61 6.87 -2.56
N ARG A 86 23.46 6.28 -2.24
CA ARG A 86 22.94 5.97 -0.91
C ARG A 86 22.36 4.56 -0.93
N ASP A 87 22.18 3.96 0.25
CA ASP A 87 21.49 2.67 0.34
C ASP A 87 20.03 2.83 -0.09
N PRO A 88 19.57 2.16 -1.18
CA PRO A 88 18.21 2.30 -1.67
C PRO A 88 17.13 1.81 -0.70
N PHE A 89 17.46 0.92 0.23
CA PHE A 89 16.54 0.35 1.22
C PHE A 89 16.74 0.92 2.63
N ARG A 90 17.45 2.03 2.73
CA ARG A 90 17.55 2.82 3.94
C ARG A 90 17.16 4.26 3.65
N MET A 91 15.95 4.64 4.09
CA MET A 91 15.47 5.99 3.84
C MET A 91 16.36 7.04 4.50
N GLU A 92 16.73 8.07 3.74
CA GLU A 92 17.48 9.23 4.21
C GLU A 92 16.72 10.52 3.91
N ALA A 93 16.69 11.43 4.89
CA ALA A 93 16.15 12.79 4.72
C ALA A 93 17.31 13.76 4.44
N ALA A 94 17.27 14.47 3.33
CA ALA A 94 18.24 15.49 2.99
C ALA A 94 17.59 16.57 2.09
N GLU A 95 17.99 17.81 2.28
CA GLU A 95 17.58 18.93 1.39
C GLU A 95 16.06 19.08 1.23
N GLY A 96 15.28 18.72 2.27
CA GLY A 96 13.82 18.77 2.23
C GLY A 96 13.16 17.62 1.46
N CYS A 97 13.93 16.61 1.04
CA CYS A 97 13.46 15.42 0.34
C CYS A 97 13.73 14.14 1.14
N LEU A 98 12.97 13.09 0.83
CA LEU A 98 13.17 11.73 1.34
C LEU A 98 13.71 10.85 0.20
N TYR A 99 14.86 10.20 0.43
CA TYR A 99 15.53 9.36 -0.55
C TYR A 99 15.43 7.90 -0.17
N GLY A 100 15.10 7.05 -1.15
CA GLY A 100 15.00 5.60 -1.01
C GLY A 100 14.22 4.99 -2.17
N ARG A 101 14.41 3.72 -2.48
CA ARG A 101 13.64 3.02 -3.51
C ARG A 101 12.19 2.87 -3.04
N GLY A 102 11.23 3.38 -3.85
CA GLY A 102 9.81 3.34 -3.53
C GLY A 102 9.30 4.52 -2.70
N THR A 103 10.13 5.53 -2.36
CA THR A 103 9.64 6.72 -1.65
C THR A 103 8.57 7.47 -2.42
N CYS A 104 8.67 7.53 -3.73
CA CYS A 104 7.71 8.16 -4.63
C CYS A 104 6.75 7.11 -5.23
N ASP A 105 7.28 6.01 -5.72
CA ASP A 105 6.59 4.95 -6.41
C ASP A 105 6.71 3.63 -5.64
N MET A 106 5.67 3.20 -4.85
CA MET A 106 4.63 4.11 -4.34
C MET A 106 4.41 3.90 -2.83
N LYS A 107 5.47 3.46 -2.09
CA LYS A 107 5.41 3.25 -0.63
C LYS A 107 5.08 4.54 0.14
N GLY A 108 5.36 5.71 -0.44
CA GLY A 108 4.98 7.01 0.14
C GLY A 108 3.47 7.16 0.29
N PHE A 109 2.70 6.79 -0.72
CA PHE A 109 1.24 6.78 -0.62
C PHE A 109 0.75 5.73 0.39
N ILE A 110 1.31 4.53 0.37
CA ILE A 110 0.96 3.49 1.34
C ILE A 110 1.21 3.99 2.76
N ALA A 111 2.38 4.57 3.04
CA ALA A 111 2.72 5.11 4.35
C ALA A 111 1.74 6.23 4.78
N ALA A 112 1.36 7.11 3.87
CA ALA A 112 0.40 8.17 4.15
C ALA A 112 -0.99 7.60 4.52
N THR A 113 -1.47 6.58 3.80
CA THR A 113 -2.75 5.95 4.09
C THR A 113 -2.73 5.22 5.44
N LEU A 114 -1.64 4.51 5.77
CA LEU A 114 -1.45 3.84 7.05
C LEU A 114 -1.35 4.84 8.21
N ALA A 115 -0.63 5.95 8.04
CA ALA A 115 -0.52 7.01 9.05
C ALA A 115 -1.87 7.68 9.33
N MET A 116 -2.72 7.77 8.31
CA MET A 116 -4.07 8.34 8.44
C MET A 116 -5.12 7.34 8.94
N ALA A 117 -4.84 6.05 8.92
CA ALA A 117 -5.80 5.01 9.27
C ALA A 117 -6.44 5.18 10.65
N PRO A 118 -5.71 5.53 11.75
CA PRO A 118 -6.34 5.78 13.05
C PRO A 118 -7.37 6.91 13.00
N HIS A 119 -7.04 8.00 12.32
CA HIS A 119 -7.92 9.14 12.17
C HIS A 119 -9.16 8.87 11.30
N LEU A 120 -8.98 8.05 10.26
CA LEU A 120 -10.06 7.62 9.38
C LEU A 120 -10.98 6.63 10.10
N ALA A 121 -10.44 5.71 10.91
CA ALA A 121 -11.22 4.76 11.70
C ALA A 121 -12.24 5.44 12.61
N GLU A 122 -11.88 6.58 13.22
CA GLU A 122 -12.79 7.38 14.04
C GLU A 122 -13.96 7.99 13.26
N ARG A 123 -13.84 8.12 11.93
CA ARG A 123 -14.81 8.79 11.05
C ARG A 123 -15.66 7.85 10.22
N VAL A 124 -15.17 6.64 9.98
CA VAL A 124 -15.91 5.63 9.23
C VAL A 124 -17.18 5.23 10.01
N ARG A 125 -18.35 5.33 9.39
CA ARG A 125 -19.67 5.02 9.99
C ARG A 125 -20.50 4.13 9.05
N ASP A 126 -21.14 4.74 8.07
CA ASP A 126 -22.12 4.07 7.21
C ASP A 126 -21.54 3.52 5.91
N ARG A 127 -20.33 3.92 5.56
CA ARG A 127 -19.62 3.48 4.35
C ARG A 127 -18.28 2.88 4.73
N PRO A 128 -17.87 1.78 4.10
CA PRO A 128 -16.57 1.19 4.37
C PRO A 128 -15.43 2.04 3.80
N LEU A 129 -14.27 1.92 4.42
CA LEU A 129 -12.99 2.32 3.85
C LEU A 129 -12.17 1.06 3.68
N HIS A 130 -11.75 0.81 2.45
CA HIS A 130 -10.93 -0.33 2.09
C HIS A 130 -9.49 0.10 1.79
N PHE A 131 -8.55 -0.78 2.09
CA PHE A 131 -7.14 -0.68 1.70
C PHE A 131 -6.82 -1.90 0.85
N ALA A 132 -6.16 -1.69 -0.28
CA ALA A 132 -5.68 -2.74 -1.16
C ALA A 132 -4.20 -2.52 -1.45
N PHE A 133 -3.34 -3.38 -0.93
CA PHE A 133 -1.92 -3.33 -1.21
C PHE A 133 -1.53 -4.60 -1.97
N THR A 134 -1.09 -4.39 -3.22
CA THR A 134 -0.93 -5.48 -4.17
C THR A 134 0.55 -5.75 -4.49
N TYR A 135 0.83 -6.89 -5.09
CA TYR A 135 2.15 -7.32 -5.55
C TYR A 135 2.26 -7.21 -7.07
N ASP A 136 3.50 -7.14 -7.58
CA ASP A 136 3.85 -7.24 -9.00
C ASP A 136 3.09 -6.26 -9.91
N GLU A 137 2.97 -5.01 -9.46
CA GLU A 137 2.49 -3.93 -10.32
C GLU A 137 3.48 -3.69 -11.46
N GLU A 138 4.76 -3.53 -11.11
CA GLU A 138 5.89 -3.18 -11.98
C GLU A 138 6.18 -4.22 -13.10
N VAL A 139 5.56 -5.38 -13.02
CA VAL A 139 5.69 -6.47 -14.00
C VAL A 139 4.35 -6.91 -14.60
N GLY A 140 3.33 -6.05 -14.50
CA GLY A 140 2.05 -6.23 -15.19
C GLY A 140 0.81 -6.31 -14.31
N CYS A 141 0.80 -5.67 -13.16
CA CYS A 141 -0.35 -5.54 -12.26
C CYS A 141 -0.96 -6.89 -11.83
N LEU A 142 -0.11 -7.90 -11.62
CA LEU A 142 -0.56 -9.29 -11.39
C LEU A 142 -1.39 -9.42 -10.12
N GLY A 143 -0.94 -8.79 -9.04
CA GLY A 143 -1.64 -8.78 -7.75
C GLY A 143 -2.97 -8.04 -7.81
N ALA A 144 -3.00 -6.89 -8.47
CA ALA A 144 -4.22 -6.08 -8.60
C ALA A 144 -5.30 -6.83 -9.39
N ARG A 145 -4.91 -7.52 -10.47
CA ARG A 145 -5.84 -8.37 -11.25
C ARG A 145 -6.41 -9.50 -10.40
N ASN A 146 -5.54 -10.24 -9.70
CA ASN A 146 -5.94 -11.33 -8.82
C ASN A 146 -6.91 -10.85 -7.71
N LEU A 147 -6.62 -9.69 -7.12
CA LEU A 147 -7.50 -9.09 -6.12
C LEU A 147 -8.85 -8.69 -6.71
N ALA A 148 -8.86 -8.02 -7.86
CA ALA A 148 -10.10 -7.58 -8.53
C ALA A 148 -11.02 -8.77 -8.87
N ASP A 149 -10.45 -9.86 -9.39
CA ASP A 149 -11.19 -11.09 -9.67
C ASP A 149 -11.80 -11.67 -8.38
N THR A 150 -11.02 -11.76 -7.30
CA THR A 150 -11.49 -12.25 -5.99
C THR A 150 -12.62 -11.39 -5.42
N LEU A 151 -12.50 -10.06 -5.47
CA LEU A 151 -13.53 -9.15 -4.99
C LEU A 151 -14.80 -9.24 -5.83
N SER A 152 -14.65 -9.38 -7.15
CA SER A 152 -15.77 -9.56 -8.10
C SER A 152 -16.53 -10.85 -7.83
N GLU A 153 -15.84 -11.97 -7.62
CA GLU A 153 -16.46 -13.26 -7.25
C GLU A 153 -17.27 -13.19 -5.95
N ARG A 154 -16.82 -12.36 -5.01
CA ARG A 154 -17.52 -12.12 -3.73
C ARG A 154 -18.64 -11.10 -3.83
N GLY A 155 -18.83 -10.46 -5.00
CA GLY A 155 -19.80 -9.39 -5.19
C GLY A 155 -19.45 -8.11 -4.39
N LEU A 156 -18.18 -7.92 -4.01
CA LEU A 156 -17.73 -6.74 -3.29
C LEU A 156 -17.27 -5.68 -4.29
N THR A 157 -17.94 -4.53 -4.27
CA THR A 157 -17.66 -3.43 -5.20
C THR A 157 -17.48 -2.13 -4.41
N PRO A 158 -16.27 -1.55 -4.36
CA PRO A 158 -16.04 -0.20 -3.87
C PRO A 158 -16.79 0.83 -4.71
N GLY A 159 -17.21 1.93 -4.10
CA GLY A 159 -17.87 3.03 -4.81
C GLY A 159 -16.92 3.89 -5.63
N VAL A 160 -15.69 4.03 -5.14
CA VAL A 160 -14.60 4.74 -5.80
C VAL A 160 -13.27 4.12 -5.36
N ALA A 161 -12.31 4.04 -6.28
CA ALA A 161 -10.94 3.69 -5.96
C ALA A 161 -10.02 4.90 -6.15
N ILE A 162 -9.14 5.13 -5.18
CA ILE A 162 -8.05 6.10 -5.26
C ILE A 162 -6.76 5.29 -5.34
N ILE A 163 -6.09 5.37 -6.48
CA ILE A 163 -4.81 4.72 -6.73
C ILE A 163 -3.73 5.80 -6.60
N GLY A 164 -2.77 5.59 -5.72
CA GLY A 164 -1.84 6.63 -5.29
C GLY A 164 -0.56 6.70 -6.12
N GLU A 165 -0.65 6.47 -7.42
CA GLU A 165 0.49 6.58 -8.33
C GLU A 165 1.06 8.01 -8.40
N PRO A 166 2.36 8.17 -8.70
CA PRO A 166 3.02 9.46 -8.73
C PRO A 166 2.61 10.29 -9.97
N THR A 167 1.47 10.97 -9.90
CA THR A 167 0.89 11.80 -10.97
C THR A 167 1.18 13.30 -10.82
N GLU A 168 2.22 13.66 -10.05
CA GLU A 168 2.48 15.06 -9.66
C GLU A 168 1.27 15.73 -8.99
N MET A 169 0.52 14.97 -8.19
CA MET A 169 -0.73 15.39 -7.51
C MET A 169 -1.85 15.80 -8.48
N ARG A 170 -1.78 15.39 -9.73
CA ARG A 170 -2.87 15.57 -10.69
C ARG A 170 -3.87 14.43 -10.58
N ILE A 171 -5.15 14.75 -10.66
CA ILE A 171 -6.19 13.75 -10.77
C ILE A 171 -6.18 13.23 -12.21
N ILE A 172 -5.98 11.93 -12.38
CA ILE A 172 -6.12 11.21 -13.64
C ILE A 172 -7.40 10.40 -13.52
N ASP A 173 -8.35 10.67 -14.39
CA ASP A 173 -9.62 9.95 -14.48
C ASP A 173 -9.45 8.76 -15.42
N GLY A 174 -9.81 7.57 -14.97
CA GLY A 174 -9.61 6.29 -15.68
C GLY A 174 -10.90 5.68 -16.22
#